data_704cc7abd4b956a88f69287cba7cd346
#
_entry.id   704cc7abd4b956a88f69287cba7cd346
#
_cell.length_a   1.000
_cell.length_b   1.000
_cell.length_c   1.000
_cell.angle_alpha   90.00
_cell.angle_beta   90.00
_cell.angle_gamma   90.00
#
_symmetry.space_group_name_H-M   'P 1'
#
loop_
_entity.id
_entity.type
_entity.pdbx_description
1 polymer ?
#
loop_
_entity_poly.entity_id
_entity_poly.type
_entity_poly.pdbx_seq_one_letter_code
_entity_poly.pdbx_strand_id
1 'polypeptide(L)'
;SFKDMTETLEKQIDAVASFAADVAHELKNPLTSMRSAIETLEYAETEENRKKLRTIIGDDVSRLDRLITDISDISRLDAEMSHAMMKQVNLTALLETMIDIYLTTQKDNLPNINLEIKKRRFKLRDGNVSPYFVRGLEGQLGQVVRNLIDNAISFSQKDGNIWIKMQRRNNMVEILVEDEGVGIPVDKLESIFDRFYSERPKGEAFGKHSGLGLNICKQVVDAHGGEIYAENIYDKSKNIVGARFVVLLPLADD
;
A
#
# COMPACT_ATOMS: atom_id res chain seq x y z
N SER A 1 -30.81 -8.77 -17.06
CA SER A 1 -31.24 -9.22 -18.40
C SER A 1 -30.02 -9.58 -19.25
N PHE A 2 -30.24 -10.15 -20.46
CA PHE A 2 -29.15 -10.47 -21.40
C PHE A 2 -28.35 -9.20 -21.77
N LYS A 3 -29.02 -8.09 -21.92
CA LYS A 3 -28.42 -6.76 -22.19
C LYS A 3 -27.48 -6.32 -21.05
N ASP A 4 -27.91 -6.45 -19.80
CA ASP A 4 -27.10 -6.07 -18.63
C ASP A 4 -25.84 -6.95 -18.52
N MET A 5 -25.97 -8.23 -18.89
CA MET A 5 -24.84 -9.16 -18.93
C MET A 5 -23.82 -8.78 -20.01
N THR A 6 -24.30 -8.39 -21.21
CA THR A 6 -23.44 -7.94 -22.30
C THR A 6 -22.71 -6.64 -21.94
N GLU A 7 -23.41 -5.66 -21.39
CA GLU A 7 -22.81 -4.38 -20.94
C GLU A 7 -21.76 -4.60 -19.81
N THR A 8 -22.02 -5.56 -18.91
CA THR A 8 -21.06 -5.93 -17.87
C THR A 8 -19.81 -6.57 -18.45
N LEU A 9 -19.99 -7.48 -19.42
CA LEU A 9 -18.88 -8.16 -20.09
C LEU A 9 -18.02 -7.18 -20.90
N GLU A 10 -18.64 -6.27 -21.65
CA GLU A 10 -17.94 -5.21 -22.38
C GLU A 10 -17.09 -4.35 -21.45
N LYS A 11 -17.65 -3.89 -20.33
CA LYS A 11 -16.92 -3.13 -19.32
C LYS A 11 -15.73 -3.91 -18.74
N GLN A 12 -15.88 -5.21 -18.53
CA GLN A 12 -14.78 -6.06 -18.04
C GLN A 12 -13.68 -6.18 -19.10
N ILE A 13 -14.03 -6.39 -20.38
CA ILE A 13 -13.06 -6.47 -21.47
C ILE A 13 -12.30 -5.15 -21.60
N ASP A 14 -12.99 -4.02 -21.58
CA ASP A 14 -12.38 -2.71 -21.67
C ASP A 14 -11.44 -2.44 -20.48
N ALA A 15 -11.84 -2.82 -19.27
CA ALA A 15 -11.01 -2.71 -18.07
C ALA A 15 -9.72 -3.56 -18.15
N VAL A 16 -9.82 -4.79 -18.68
CA VAL A 16 -8.65 -5.67 -18.89
C VAL A 16 -7.74 -5.10 -19.98
N ALA A 17 -8.31 -4.61 -21.09
CA ALA A 17 -7.53 -4.02 -22.17
C ALA A 17 -6.79 -2.75 -21.73
N SER A 18 -7.46 -1.87 -20.97
CA SER A 18 -6.84 -0.69 -20.37
C SER A 18 -5.71 -1.09 -19.42
N PHE A 19 -5.96 -2.04 -18.53
CA PHE A 19 -4.94 -2.53 -17.59
C PHE A 19 -3.71 -3.09 -18.32
N ALA A 20 -3.90 -3.89 -19.37
CA ALA A 20 -2.79 -4.42 -20.16
C ALA A 20 -1.96 -3.33 -20.85
N ALA A 21 -2.62 -2.27 -21.36
CA ALA A 21 -1.95 -1.13 -21.95
C ALA A 21 -1.13 -0.34 -20.90
N ASP A 22 -1.70 -0.09 -19.74
CA ASP A 22 -1.04 0.61 -18.64
C ASP A 22 0.18 -0.17 -18.13
N VAL A 23 0.04 -1.50 -17.93
CA VAL A 23 1.15 -2.40 -17.59
C VAL A 23 2.28 -2.32 -18.63
N ALA A 24 1.93 -2.38 -19.92
CA ALA A 24 2.93 -2.31 -20.99
C ALA A 24 3.69 -0.97 -20.95
N HIS A 25 3.01 0.13 -20.70
CA HIS A 25 3.62 1.45 -20.53
C HIS A 25 4.55 1.52 -19.33
N GLU A 26 4.10 1.04 -18.17
CA GLU A 26 4.89 1.07 -16.93
C GLU A 26 6.10 0.11 -16.96
N LEU A 27 6.04 -0.98 -17.71
CA LEU A 27 7.18 -1.86 -17.95
C LEU A 27 8.17 -1.25 -18.94
N LYS A 28 7.68 -0.53 -19.97
CA LYS A 28 8.52 0.08 -21.00
C LYS A 28 9.40 1.21 -20.45
N ASN A 29 8.89 1.98 -19.49
CA ASN A 29 9.58 3.13 -18.91
C ASN A 29 10.94 2.75 -18.28
N PRO A 30 11.02 1.83 -17.29
CA PRO A 30 12.28 1.42 -16.68
C PRO A 30 13.18 0.68 -17.68
N LEU A 31 12.63 -0.10 -18.62
CA LEU A 31 13.44 -0.74 -19.69
C LEU A 31 14.14 0.28 -20.58
N THR A 32 13.44 1.37 -20.93
CA THR A 32 14.04 2.47 -21.73
C THR A 32 15.10 3.21 -20.94
N SER A 33 14.87 3.49 -19.66
CA SER A 33 15.81 4.14 -18.74
C SER A 33 17.08 3.29 -18.59
N MET A 34 16.93 2.00 -18.29
CA MET A 34 18.07 1.06 -18.19
C MET A 34 18.87 1.00 -19.47
N ARG A 35 18.22 0.91 -20.65
CA ARG A 35 18.91 0.90 -21.94
C ARG A 35 19.76 2.15 -22.10
N SER A 36 19.19 3.33 -21.86
CA SER A 36 19.90 4.61 -21.97
C SER A 36 21.06 4.69 -20.97
N ALA A 37 20.86 4.20 -19.74
CA ALA A 37 21.91 4.17 -18.73
C ALA A 37 23.07 3.22 -19.12
N ILE A 38 22.78 2.06 -19.71
CA ILE A 38 23.79 1.11 -20.20
C ILE A 38 24.58 1.71 -21.37
N GLU A 39 23.89 2.30 -22.36
CA GLU A 39 24.54 2.97 -23.50
C GLU A 39 25.45 4.12 -23.03
N THR A 40 24.98 4.91 -22.06
CA THR A 40 25.77 6.02 -21.49
C THR A 40 26.95 5.52 -20.65
N LEU A 41 26.84 4.34 -20.02
CA LEU A 41 27.89 3.77 -19.18
C LEU A 41 29.19 3.49 -19.99
N GLU A 42 29.06 3.17 -21.28
CA GLU A 42 30.18 2.94 -22.17
C GLU A 42 31.05 4.22 -22.40
N TYR A 43 30.41 5.39 -22.31
CA TYR A 43 31.04 6.69 -22.51
C TYR A 43 31.32 7.44 -21.19
N ALA A 44 31.05 6.83 -20.06
CA ALA A 44 31.24 7.48 -18.76
C ALA A 44 32.74 7.57 -18.42
N GLU A 45 33.28 8.77 -18.37
CA GLU A 45 34.70 9.02 -18.11
C GLU A 45 35.07 8.95 -16.63
N THR A 46 34.13 9.29 -15.72
CA THR A 46 34.41 9.33 -14.28
C THR A 46 33.76 8.15 -13.54
N GLU A 47 34.41 7.68 -12.49
CA GLU A 47 33.85 6.61 -11.64
C GLU A 47 32.58 7.08 -10.91
N GLU A 48 32.45 8.36 -10.62
CA GLU A 48 31.22 8.93 -10.04
C GLU A 48 30.02 8.78 -10.99
N ASN A 49 30.22 9.10 -12.28
CA ASN A 49 29.19 8.93 -13.30
C ASN A 49 28.82 7.45 -13.50
N ARG A 50 29.82 6.58 -13.53
CA ARG A 50 29.60 5.12 -13.60
C ARG A 50 28.78 4.62 -12.42
N LYS A 51 29.11 5.08 -11.20
CA LYS A 51 28.36 4.73 -10.00
C LYS A 51 26.90 5.19 -10.08
N LYS A 52 26.66 6.44 -10.51
CA LYS A 52 25.28 6.98 -10.69
C LYS A 52 24.48 6.14 -11.68
N LEU A 53 25.07 5.78 -12.83
CA LEU A 53 24.40 4.97 -13.85
C LEU A 53 24.10 3.56 -13.38
N ARG A 54 25.03 2.91 -12.63
CA ARG A 54 24.77 1.61 -12.01
C ARG A 54 23.64 1.68 -11.00
N THR A 55 23.55 2.76 -10.21
CA THR A 55 22.43 2.97 -9.27
C THR A 55 21.10 3.07 -10.01
N ILE A 56 21.02 3.86 -11.10
CA ILE A 56 19.81 3.96 -11.92
C ILE A 56 19.38 2.58 -12.44
N ILE A 57 20.32 1.79 -12.98
CA ILE A 57 20.02 0.45 -13.47
C ILE A 57 19.48 -0.44 -12.34
N GLY A 58 20.11 -0.42 -11.17
CA GLY A 58 19.69 -1.19 -10.01
C GLY A 58 18.29 -0.80 -9.50
N ASP A 59 18.01 0.50 -9.48
CA ASP A 59 16.69 1.03 -9.08
C ASP A 59 15.60 0.63 -10.07
N ASP A 60 15.89 0.70 -11.40
CA ASP A 60 14.93 0.29 -12.43
C ASP A 60 14.67 -1.23 -12.43
N VAL A 61 15.69 -2.06 -12.17
CA VAL A 61 15.52 -3.51 -11.96
C VAL A 61 14.61 -3.79 -10.75
N SER A 62 14.87 -3.11 -9.64
CA SER A 62 14.06 -3.25 -8.41
C SER A 62 12.62 -2.78 -8.61
N ARG A 63 12.41 -1.80 -9.49
CA ARG A 63 11.07 -1.34 -9.88
C ARG A 63 10.33 -2.37 -10.71
N LEU A 64 11.01 -2.99 -11.70
CA LEU A 64 10.41 -4.06 -12.52
C LEU A 64 10.01 -5.26 -11.68
N ASP A 65 10.86 -5.69 -10.75
CA ASP A 65 10.57 -6.81 -9.87
C ASP A 65 9.30 -6.56 -9.04
N ARG A 66 9.17 -5.35 -8.48
CA ARG A 66 7.94 -4.95 -7.76
C ARG A 66 6.72 -4.88 -8.65
N LEU A 67 6.81 -4.30 -9.86
CA LEU A 67 5.69 -4.25 -10.79
C LEU A 67 5.20 -5.66 -11.15
N ILE A 68 6.11 -6.60 -11.39
CA ILE A 68 5.76 -8.00 -11.69
C ILE A 68 5.08 -8.65 -10.49
N THR A 69 5.58 -8.40 -9.28
CA THR A 69 4.97 -8.91 -8.03
C THR A 69 3.57 -8.35 -7.86
N ASP A 70 3.40 -7.02 -7.97
CA ASP A 70 2.09 -6.36 -7.81
C ASP A 70 1.07 -6.81 -8.86
N ILE A 71 1.49 -7.00 -10.12
CA ILE A 71 0.63 -7.54 -11.18
C ILE A 71 0.21 -8.98 -10.86
N SER A 72 1.14 -9.79 -10.36
CA SER A 72 0.87 -11.18 -9.94
C SER A 72 -0.11 -11.21 -8.78
N ASP A 73 0.03 -10.30 -7.83
CA ASP A 73 -0.85 -10.17 -6.66
C ASP A 73 -2.27 -9.75 -7.07
N ILE A 74 -2.41 -8.78 -7.99
CA ILE A 74 -3.72 -8.40 -8.55
C ILE A 74 -4.39 -9.59 -9.24
N SER A 75 -3.64 -10.35 -10.06
CA SER A 75 -4.18 -11.51 -10.77
C SER A 75 -4.60 -12.64 -9.82
N ARG A 76 -3.88 -12.82 -8.72
CA ARG A 76 -4.24 -13.79 -7.67
C ARG A 76 -5.44 -13.33 -6.85
N LEU A 77 -5.56 -12.03 -6.59
CA LEU A 77 -6.66 -11.47 -5.82
C LEU A 77 -8.01 -11.92 -6.37
N ASP A 78 -8.23 -11.74 -7.68
CA ASP A 78 -9.47 -12.12 -8.35
C ASP A 78 -9.74 -13.62 -8.24
N ALA A 79 -8.72 -14.46 -8.41
CA ALA A 79 -8.83 -15.91 -8.31
C ALA A 79 -9.10 -16.39 -6.87
N GLU A 80 -8.40 -15.83 -5.89
CA GLU A 80 -8.56 -16.17 -4.48
C GLU A 80 -9.91 -15.72 -3.94
N MET A 81 -10.37 -14.50 -4.30
CA MET A 81 -11.68 -13.99 -3.88
C MET A 81 -12.84 -14.83 -4.41
N SER A 82 -12.67 -15.43 -5.58
CA SER A 82 -13.71 -16.28 -6.20
C SER A 82 -13.82 -17.66 -5.56
N HIS A 83 -12.75 -18.18 -4.94
CA HIS A 83 -12.66 -19.59 -4.50
C HIS A 83 -12.26 -19.77 -3.03
N ALA A 84 -11.67 -18.76 -2.38
CA ALA A 84 -11.22 -18.90 -1.01
C ALA A 84 -12.36 -18.66 0.00
N MET A 85 -12.44 -19.54 1.01
CA MET A 85 -13.35 -19.32 2.14
C MET A 85 -12.75 -18.28 3.08
N MET A 86 -13.42 -17.15 3.24
CA MET A 86 -13.05 -16.15 4.25
C MET A 86 -13.10 -16.79 5.66
N LYS A 87 -11.99 -16.63 6.38
CA LYS A 87 -11.83 -17.14 7.74
C LYS A 87 -11.86 -15.98 8.74
N GLN A 88 -11.98 -16.31 10.01
CA GLN A 88 -11.81 -15.33 11.08
C GLN A 88 -10.33 -14.99 11.23
N VAL A 89 -9.98 -13.72 11.04
CA VAL A 89 -8.61 -13.18 11.11
C VAL A 89 -8.49 -12.32 12.37
N ASN A 90 -7.46 -12.58 13.17
CA ASN A 90 -7.11 -11.77 14.32
C ASN A 90 -6.25 -10.57 13.89
N LEU A 91 -6.88 -9.42 13.66
CA LEU A 91 -6.17 -8.20 13.24
C LEU A 91 -5.17 -7.68 14.27
N THR A 92 -5.42 -7.93 15.57
CA THR A 92 -4.47 -7.56 16.62
C THR A 92 -3.15 -8.29 16.45
N ALA A 93 -3.20 -9.63 16.33
CA ALA A 93 -2.00 -10.44 16.13
C ALA A 93 -1.33 -10.14 14.77
N LEU A 94 -2.11 -9.89 13.73
CA LEU A 94 -1.59 -9.54 12.42
C LEU A 94 -0.77 -8.24 12.47
N LEU A 95 -1.30 -7.18 13.07
CA LEU A 95 -0.59 -5.89 13.20
C LEU A 95 0.66 -6.02 14.08
N GLU A 96 0.56 -6.68 15.22
CA GLU A 96 1.70 -6.92 16.11
C GLU A 96 2.82 -7.67 15.38
N THR A 97 2.50 -8.77 14.69
CA THR A 97 3.46 -9.56 13.92
C THR A 97 4.12 -8.74 12.79
N MET A 98 3.32 -7.97 12.05
CA MET A 98 3.84 -7.15 10.96
C MET A 98 4.83 -6.10 11.47
N ILE A 99 4.50 -5.42 12.56
CA ILE A 99 5.37 -4.40 13.15
C ILE A 99 6.66 -5.01 13.70
N ASP A 100 6.58 -6.17 14.37
CA ASP A 100 7.76 -6.89 14.84
C ASP A 100 8.72 -7.24 13.68
N ILE A 101 8.18 -7.61 12.52
CA ILE A 101 8.99 -7.87 11.32
C ILE A 101 9.72 -6.58 10.89
N TYR A 102 9.05 -5.44 10.81
CA TYR A 102 9.68 -4.17 10.45
C TYR A 102 10.78 -3.77 11.45
N LEU A 103 10.50 -3.86 12.75
CA LEU A 103 11.44 -3.49 13.80
C LEU A 103 12.67 -4.43 13.86
N THR A 104 12.53 -5.69 13.45
CA THR A 104 13.63 -6.67 13.50
C THR A 104 14.47 -6.70 12.22
N THR A 105 13.86 -6.51 11.05
CA THR A 105 14.53 -6.65 9.75
C THR A 105 15.21 -5.38 9.25
N GLN A 106 14.71 -4.21 9.64
CA GLN A 106 15.18 -2.93 9.12
C GLN A 106 15.71 -2.01 10.23
N LYS A 107 16.81 -2.40 10.86
CA LYS A 107 17.39 -1.70 12.03
C LYS A 107 17.98 -0.32 11.76
N ASP A 108 18.40 0.00 10.54
CA ASP A 108 19.09 1.24 10.21
C ASP A 108 18.26 2.10 9.25
N ASN A 109 17.96 3.34 9.64
CA ASN A 109 17.31 4.38 8.84
C ASN A 109 15.78 4.32 8.64
N LEU A 110 15.02 3.68 9.52
CA LEU A 110 13.55 3.77 9.51
C LEU A 110 13.05 4.93 10.39
N PRO A 111 11.88 5.52 10.04
CA PRO A 111 11.10 6.31 10.97
C PRO A 111 10.69 5.49 12.20
N ASN A 112 10.36 6.17 13.30
CA ASN A 112 9.86 5.52 14.51
C ASN A 112 8.45 4.95 14.25
N ILE A 113 8.28 3.64 14.28
CA ILE A 113 6.98 2.99 14.10
C ILE A 113 6.35 2.77 15.47
N ASN A 114 5.15 3.35 15.68
CA ASN A 114 4.41 3.30 16.92
C ASN A 114 3.08 2.56 16.72
N LEU A 115 2.79 1.55 17.54
CA LEU A 115 1.53 0.82 17.54
C LEU A 115 0.66 1.21 18.72
N GLU A 116 -0.57 1.64 18.45
CA GLU A 116 -1.57 1.96 19.47
C GLU A 116 -2.87 1.19 19.20
N ILE A 117 -3.17 0.19 20.03
CA ILE A 117 -4.40 -0.58 19.94
C ILE A 117 -5.30 -0.19 21.11
N LYS A 118 -6.41 0.49 20.81
CA LYS A 118 -7.41 0.80 21.83
C LYS A 118 -8.13 -0.47 22.27
N LYS A 119 -8.01 -0.79 23.56
CA LYS A 119 -8.63 -1.96 24.17
C LYS A 119 -10.14 -1.96 23.94
N ARG A 120 -10.71 -3.10 23.52
CA ARG A 120 -12.15 -3.30 23.50
C ARG A 120 -12.72 -3.14 24.93
N ARG A 121 -13.89 -2.51 25.07
CA ARG A 121 -14.55 -2.33 26.37
C ARG A 121 -14.98 -3.64 27.05
N PHE A 122 -15.09 -4.75 26.31
CA PHE A 122 -15.48 -6.04 26.83
C PHE A 122 -14.22 -6.87 27.14
N LYS A 123 -14.06 -7.19 28.43
CA LYS A 123 -13.08 -8.19 28.87
C LYS A 123 -13.68 -9.57 28.61
N LEU A 124 -12.87 -10.47 28.05
CA LEU A 124 -13.19 -11.90 28.10
C LEU A 124 -13.33 -12.38 29.55
N ARG A 125 -14.00 -13.52 29.74
CA ARG A 125 -14.23 -14.09 31.12
C ARG A 125 -12.91 -14.33 31.86
N ASP A 126 -11.81 -14.53 31.17
CA ASP A 126 -10.46 -14.71 31.73
C ASP A 126 -9.72 -13.39 32.02
N GLY A 127 -10.37 -12.25 31.87
CA GLY A 127 -9.77 -10.92 32.08
C GLY A 127 -8.93 -10.37 30.91
N ASN A 128 -8.75 -11.14 29.84
CA ASN A 128 -8.05 -10.71 28.65
C ASN A 128 -8.89 -9.74 27.81
N VAL A 129 -8.23 -8.88 27.04
CA VAL A 129 -8.90 -7.98 26.10
C VAL A 129 -9.25 -8.78 24.85
N SER A 130 -10.51 -8.74 24.43
CA SER A 130 -10.92 -9.40 23.19
C SER A 130 -10.17 -8.81 22.00
N PRO A 131 -9.45 -9.61 21.21
CA PRO A 131 -8.80 -9.16 19.99
C PRO A 131 -9.84 -8.71 18.95
N TYR A 132 -9.39 -7.92 17.97
CA TYR A 132 -10.25 -7.52 16.87
C TYR A 132 -10.24 -8.61 15.79
N PHE A 133 -11.40 -9.23 15.57
CA PHE A 133 -11.60 -10.22 14.53
C PHE A 133 -12.40 -9.66 13.36
N VAL A 134 -11.98 -10.00 12.15
CA VAL A 134 -12.71 -9.74 10.90
C VAL A 134 -12.82 -11.04 10.10
N ARG A 135 -13.76 -11.12 9.17
CA ARG A 135 -13.80 -12.22 8.20
C ARG A 135 -12.99 -11.83 6.97
N GLY A 136 -12.02 -12.67 6.61
CA GLY A 136 -11.17 -12.32 5.46
C GLY A 136 -10.09 -13.35 5.16
N LEU A 137 -9.19 -12.95 4.28
CA LEU A 137 -7.99 -13.67 3.89
C LEU A 137 -6.77 -12.98 4.54
N GLU A 138 -6.15 -13.65 5.51
CA GLU A 138 -5.07 -13.09 6.32
C GLU A 138 -3.90 -12.55 5.48
N GLY A 139 -3.50 -13.28 4.42
CA GLY A 139 -2.43 -12.85 3.52
C GLY A 139 -2.74 -11.55 2.80
N GLN A 140 -3.98 -11.37 2.34
CA GLN A 140 -4.41 -10.16 1.65
C GLN A 140 -4.54 -8.97 2.62
N LEU A 141 -5.10 -9.18 3.81
CA LEU A 141 -5.15 -8.14 4.85
C LEU A 141 -3.73 -7.75 5.30
N GLY A 142 -2.82 -8.71 5.40
CA GLY A 142 -1.40 -8.46 5.66
C GLY A 142 -0.74 -7.61 4.55
N GLN A 143 -1.12 -7.84 3.29
CA GLN A 143 -0.65 -7.05 2.16
C GLN A 143 -1.13 -5.60 2.24
N VAL A 144 -2.40 -5.36 2.63
CA VAL A 144 -2.91 -4.00 2.87
C VAL A 144 -2.07 -3.29 3.91
N VAL A 145 -1.84 -3.92 5.07
CA VAL A 145 -1.05 -3.34 6.15
C VAL A 145 0.38 -3.03 5.67
N ARG A 146 1.03 -3.96 4.97
CA ARG A 146 2.36 -3.77 4.42
C ARG A 146 2.42 -2.59 3.47
N ASN A 147 1.52 -2.53 2.48
CA ASN A 147 1.51 -1.45 1.50
C ASN A 147 1.31 -0.07 2.15
N LEU A 148 0.48 0.02 3.17
CA LEU A 148 0.27 1.28 3.90
C LEU A 148 1.49 1.67 4.75
N ILE A 149 2.15 0.71 5.41
CA ILE A 149 3.38 0.97 6.17
C ILE A 149 4.52 1.38 5.24
N ASP A 150 4.74 0.64 4.14
CA ASP A 150 5.78 0.96 3.15
C ASP A 150 5.57 2.35 2.54
N ASN A 151 4.30 2.70 2.27
CA ASN A 151 3.94 4.04 1.82
C ASN A 151 4.29 5.10 2.88
N ALA A 152 3.88 4.90 4.13
CA ALA A 152 4.20 5.81 5.23
C ALA A 152 5.71 5.98 5.43
N ILE A 153 6.49 4.89 5.37
CA ILE A 153 7.96 4.93 5.45
C ILE A 153 8.55 5.78 4.33
N SER A 154 8.04 5.62 3.11
CA SER A 154 8.59 6.29 1.94
C SER A 154 8.36 7.79 1.94
N PHE A 155 7.23 8.24 2.48
CA PHE A 155 6.89 9.66 2.55
C PHE A 155 7.31 10.35 3.84
N SER A 156 7.74 9.60 4.85
CA SER A 156 8.25 10.12 6.12
C SER A 156 9.72 10.52 6.03
N GLN A 157 10.11 11.48 6.87
CA GLN A 157 11.53 11.75 7.14
C GLN A 157 12.14 10.61 7.96
N LYS A 158 13.47 10.42 7.86
CA LYS A 158 14.18 9.34 8.56
C LYS A 158 13.98 9.34 10.08
N ASP A 159 13.88 10.51 10.68
CA ASP A 159 13.66 10.69 12.13
C ASP A 159 12.20 10.98 12.47
N GLY A 160 11.29 10.84 11.50
CA GLY A 160 9.85 11.07 11.66
C GLY A 160 9.17 9.93 12.42
N ASN A 161 7.88 10.13 12.70
CA ASN A 161 7.06 9.12 13.36
C ASN A 161 6.00 8.58 12.41
N ILE A 162 5.77 7.28 12.48
CA ILE A 162 4.63 6.60 11.87
C ILE A 162 3.78 6.03 13.01
N TRP A 163 2.50 6.31 12.96
CA TRP A 163 1.53 5.82 13.94
C TRP A 163 0.58 4.84 13.28
N ILE A 164 0.52 3.62 13.81
CA ILE A 164 -0.47 2.62 13.43
C ILE A 164 -1.43 2.49 14.60
N LYS A 165 -2.69 2.87 14.37
CA LYS A 165 -3.70 2.87 15.41
C LYS A 165 -4.83 1.95 15.02
N MET A 166 -5.36 1.20 15.98
CA MET A 166 -6.53 0.35 15.76
C MET A 166 -7.57 0.59 16.86
N GLN A 167 -8.81 0.80 16.44
CA GLN A 167 -9.93 1.00 17.34
C GLN A 167 -11.25 0.49 16.75
N ARG A 168 -12.25 0.34 17.61
CA ARG A 168 -13.62 0.07 17.15
C ARG A 168 -14.32 1.37 16.78
N ARG A 169 -14.95 1.37 15.61
CA ARG A 169 -15.86 2.43 15.15
C ARG A 169 -17.20 1.81 14.77
N ASN A 170 -18.20 1.90 15.67
CA ASN A 170 -19.49 1.21 15.52
C ASN A 170 -19.34 -0.31 15.37
N ASN A 171 -19.78 -0.87 14.24
CA ASN A 171 -19.63 -2.29 13.91
C ASN A 171 -18.44 -2.58 12.98
N MET A 172 -17.49 -1.66 12.94
CA MET A 172 -16.27 -1.76 12.12
C MET A 172 -15.03 -1.74 13.02
N VAL A 173 -13.96 -2.34 12.54
CA VAL A 173 -12.60 -2.08 13.01
C VAL A 173 -12.06 -0.95 12.15
N GLU A 174 -11.53 0.08 12.77
CA GLU A 174 -10.83 1.18 12.13
C GLU A 174 -9.34 1.01 12.37
N ILE A 175 -8.57 0.94 11.28
CA ILE A 175 -7.11 0.95 11.28
C ILE A 175 -6.68 2.27 10.65
N LEU A 176 -5.82 3.00 11.35
CA LEU A 176 -5.24 4.27 10.91
C LEU A 176 -3.74 4.07 10.74
N VAL A 177 -3.21 4.47 9.59
CA VAL A 177 -1.76 4.60 9.37
C VAL A 177 -1.48 6.07 9.10
N GLU A 178 -0.75 6.69 10.00
CA GLU A 178 -0.43 8.12 10.00
C GLU A 178 1.07 8.31 9.82
N ASP A 179 1.45 9.26 8.98
CA ASP A 179 2.84 9.67 8.78
C ASP A 179 3.02 11.18 9.03
N GLU A 180 4.26 11.61 9.24
CA GLU A 180 4.68 13.00 9.35
C GLU A 180 5.35 13.46 8.04
N GLY A 181 4.80 13.04 6.90
CA GLY A 181 5.31 13.39 5.59
C GLY A 181 4.75 14.70 5.04
N VAL A 182 4.93 14.88 3.74
CA VAL A 182 4.48 16.10 3.03
C VAL A 182 2.96 16.18 2.86
N GLY A 183 2.22 15.11 3.21
CA GLY A 183 0.79 14.97 2.96
C GLY A 183 0.47 14.71 1.50
N ILE A 184 -0.82 14.83 1.17
CA ILE A 184 -1.39 14.52 -0.16
C ILE A 184 -2.05 15.79 -0.71
N PRO A 185 -1.81 16.17 -1.98
CA PRO A 185 -2.56 17.26 -2.60
C PRO A 185 -4.07 17.02 -2.49
N VAL A 186 -4.81 18.05 -2.08
CA VAL A 186 -6.24 17.89 -1.73
C VAL A 186 -7.08 17.39 -2.91
N ASP A 187 -6.72 17.80 -4.13
CA ASP A 187 -7.35 17.36 -5.38
C ASP A 187 -6.99 15.93 -5.79
N LYS A 188 -6.08 15.28 -5.05
CA LYS A 188 -5.57 13.92 -5.33
C LYS A 188 -5.99 12.86 -4.32
N LEU A 189 -6.65 13.25 -3.22
CA LEU A 189 -7.03 12.33 -2.14
C LEU A 189 -7.83 11.10 -2.60
N GLU A 190 -8.59 11.21 -3.68
CA GLU A 190 -9.31 10.08 -4.27
C GLU A 190 -8.46 9.35 -5.32
N SER A 191 -7.77 10.09 -6.18
CA SER A 191 -7.02 9.51 -7.30
C SER A 191 -5.74 8.78 -6.91
N ILE A 192 -5.23 8.93 -5.68
CA ILE A 192 -4.08 8.14 -5.19
C ILE A 192 -4.37 6.63 -5.15
N PHE A 193 -5.63 6.22 -5.18
CA PHE A 193 -6.04 4.81 -5.26
C PHE A 193 -6.20 4.30 -6.69
N ASP A 194 -6.05 5.17 -7.70
CA ASP A 194 -6.09 4.77 -9.09
C ASP A 194 -4.85 3.95 -9.46
N ARG A 195 -4.98 3.09 -10.44
CA ARG A 195 -3.87 2.25 -10.90
C ARG A 195 -2.75 3.12 -11.45
N PHE A 196 -1.50 2.75 -11.11
CA PHE A 196 -0.28 3.43 -11.57
C PHE A 196 -0.16 4.91 -11.18
N TYR A 197 -1.04 5.39 -10.29
CA TYR A 197 -0.86 6.71 -9.73
C TYR A 197 0.40 6.74 -8.84
N SER A 198 1.30 7.67 -9.14
CA SER A 198 2.52 7.87 -8.37
C SER A 198 2.91 9.34 -8.37
N GLU A 199 2.79 9.97 -7.21
CA GLU A 199 3.44 11.26 -6.94
C GLU A 199 4.73 11.01 -6.17
N ARG A 200 5.78 11.80 -6.48
CA ARG A 200 7.10 11.61 -5.89
C ARG A 200 7.40 12.67 -4.88
N PRO A 201 7.92 12.30 -3.71
CA PRO A 201 8.58 13.26 -2.84
C PRO A 201 9.78 13.87 -3.55
N LYS A 202 9.99 15.18 -3.39
CA LYS A 202 11.18 15.87 -3.94
C LYS A 202 12.43 15.26 -3.32
N GLY A 203 13.27 14.60 -4.13
CA GLY A 203 14.55 14.03 -3.70
C GLY A 203 14.60 12.50 -3.62
N GLU A 204 13.51 11.79 -3.84
CA GLU A 204 13.57 10.33 -3.96
C GLU A 204 14.08 9.87 -5.32
N ALA A 205 14.89 8.79 -5.29
CA ALA A 205 15.36 8.14 -6.51
C ALA A 205 14.18 7.56 -7.30
N PHE A 206 14.29 7.60 -8.61
CA PHE A 206 13.33 6.99 -9.55
C PHE A 206 13.12 5.52 -9.17
N GLY A 207 11.88 5.08 -8.96
CA GLY A 207 11.58 3.64 -9.01
C GLY A 207 11.19 2.96 -7.70
N LYS A 208 11.00 3.65 -6.58
CA LYS A 208 10.61 2.98 -5.32
C LYS A 208 9.15 2.50 -5.27
N HIS A 209 8.25 3.04 -6.07
CA HIS A 209 6.81 2.68 -6.05
C HIS A 209 6.32 2.26 -7.43
N SER A 210 5.51 1.20 -7.47
CA SER A 210 4.83 0.70 -8.67
C SER A 210 3.61 1.55 -9.06
N GLY A 211 3.03 2.27 -8.09
CA GLY A 211 1.73 2.94 -8.24
C GLY A 211 0.54 1.96 -8.17
N LEU A 212 0.77 0.70 -7.82
CA LEU A 212 -0.28 -0.32 -7.68
C LEU A 212 -0.63 -0.61 -6.22
N GLY A 213 0.26 -0.35 -5.28
CA GLY A 213 0.08 -0.74 -3.88
C GLY A 213 -1.20 -0.19 -3.24
N LEU A 214 -1.52 1.09 -3.41
CA LEU A 214 -2.77 1.67 -2.88
C LEU A 214 -4.01 1.18 -3.62
N ASN A 215 -3.91 0.93 -4.92
CA ASN A 215 -4.98 0.31 -5.69
C ASN A 215 -5.28 -1.12 -5.20
N ILE A 216 -4.23 -1.91 -4.93
CA ILE A 216 -4.38 -3.24 -4.30
C ILE A 216 -5.04 -3.11 -2.93
N CYS A 217 -4.64 -2.14 -2.09
CA CYS A 217 -5.30 -1.92 -0.81
C CYS A 217 -6.80 -1.69 -0.98
N LYS A 218 -7.20 -0.84 -1.93
CA LYS A 218 -8.61 -0.55 -2.21
C LYS A 218 -9.36 -1.80 -2.64
N GLN A 219 -8.85 -2.54 -3.60
CA GLN A 219 -9.49 -3.76 -4.09
C GLN A 219 -9.65 -4.82 -2.98
N VAL A 220 -8.61 -5.03 -2.17
CA VAL A 220 -8.67 -5.95 -1.03
C VAL A 220 -9.71 -5.51 -0.01
N VAL A 221 -9.69 -4.24 0.41
CA VAL A 221 -10.61 -3.71 1.42
C VAL A 221 -12.05 -3.76 0.92
N ASP A 222 -12.32 -3.35 -0.33
CA ASP A 222 -13.64 -3.43 -0.96
C ASP A 222 -14.15 -4.88 -1.01
N ALA A 223 -13.28 -5.82 -1.37
CA ALA A 223 -13.60 -7.26 -1.43
C ALA A 223 -13.90 -7.87 -0.05
N HIS A 224 -13.43 -7.25 1.02
CA HIS A 224 -13.74 -7.61 2.41
C HIS A 224 -14.95 -6.84 2.97
N GLY A 225 -15.70 -6.11 2.12
CA GLY A 225 -16.85 -5.30 2.53
C GLY A 225 -16.48 -4.10 3.39
N GLY A 226 -15.24 -3.65 3.28
CA GLY A 226 -14.69 -2.51 4.00
C GLY A 226 -14.70 -1.22 3.19
N GLU A 227 -14.04 -0.21 3.73
CA GLU A 227 -13.81 1.09 3.08
C GLU A 227 -12.38 1.54 3.36
N ILE A 228 -11.71 2.13 2.36
CA ILE A 228 -10.41 2.77 2.51
C ILE A 228 -10.44 4.18 1.92
N TYR A 229 -9.88 5.13 2.66
CA TYR A 229 -9.72 6.50 2.19
C TYR A 229 -8.48 7.13 2.83
N ALA A 230 -8.10 8.30 2.32
CA ALA A 230 -6.99 9.09 2.86
C ALA A 230 -7.42 10.51 3.20
N GLU A 231 -6.76 11.08 4.18
CA GLU A 231 -6.94 12.47 4.61
C GLU A 231 -5.61 13.08 5.02
N ASN A 232 -5.53 14.41 4.99
CA ASN A 232 -4.35 15.12 5.48
C ASN A 232 -4.45 15.39 6.97
N ILE A 233 -3.29 15.36 7.65
CA ILE A 233 -3.15 15.80 9.03
C ILE A 233 -2.74 17.28 9.01
N TYR A 234 -3.43 18.09 9.80
CA TYR A 234 -3.20 19.53 9.86
C TYR A 234 -2.69 19.95 11.25
N ASP A 235 -1.75 20.89 11.27
CA ASP A 235 -1.33 21.57 12.49
C ASP A 235 -2.36 22.62 12.94
N LYS A 236 -2.09 23.28 14.10
CA LYS A 236 -2.95 24.36 14.62
C LYS A 236 -3.05 25.56 13.67
N SER A 237 -2.08 25.74 12.79
CA SER A 237 -2.02 26.81 11.79
C SER A 237 -2.64 26.41 10.45
N LYS A 238 -3.25 25.23 10.35
CA LYS A 238 -3.85 24.63 9.15
C LYS A 238 -2.84 24.31 8.04
N ASN A 239 -1.58 24.11 8.37
CA ASN A 239 -0.62 23.56 7.43
C ASN A 239 -0.72 22.03 7.44
N ILE A 240 -0.54 21.41 6.27
CA ILE A 240 -0.45 19.94 6.16
C ILE A 240 0.88 19.51 6.79
N VAL A 241 0.81 18.57 7.73
CA VAL A 241 1.97 18.04 8.47
C VAL A 241 2.10 16.52 8.35
N GLY A 242 1.28 15.88 7.51
CA GLY A 242 1.32 14.46 7.25
C GLY A 242 0.09 13.97 6.54
N ALA A 243 0.07 12.67 6.26
CA ALA A 243 -1.09 11.97 5.73
C ALA A 243 -1.62 10.93 6.71
N ARG A 244 -2.88 10.58 6.56
CA ARG A 244 -3.56 9.50 7.28
C ARG A 244 -4.32 8.64 6.29
N PHE A 245 -4.03 7.36 6.30
CA PHE A 245 -4.82 6.35 5.62
C PHE A 245 -5.75 5.68 6.62
N VAL A 246 -7.01 5.58 6.27
CA VAL A 246 -8.07 4.99 7.11
C VAL A 246 -8.61 3.76 6.42
N VAL A 247 -8.59 2.62 7.13
CA VAL A 247 -9.18 1.36 6.69
C VAL A 247 -10.30 0.99 7.67
N LEU A 248 -11.48 0.76 7.16
CA LEU A 248 -12.64 0.28 7.90
C LEU A 248 -12.98 -1.14 7.44
N LEU A 249 -13.02 -2.09 8.36
CA LEU A 249 -13.39 -3.48 8.07
C LEU A 249 -14.53 -3.92 8.98
N PRO A 250 -15.53 -4.68 8.45
CA PRO A 250 -16.59 -5.21 9.29
C PRO A 250 -16.04 -6.10 10.39
N LEU A 251 -16.45 -5.86 11.64
CA LEU A 251 -16.16 -6.80 12.73
C LEU A 251 -16.81 -8.15 12.43
N ALA A 252 -16.06 -9.22 12.64
CA ALA A 252 -16.68 -10.53 12.70
C ALA A 252 -17.64 -10.57 13.90
N ASP A 253 -18.87 -11.07 13.69
CA ASP A 253 -19.79 -11.34 14.77
C ASP A 253 -19.14 -12.39 15.70
N ASP A 254 -19.32 -12.17 17.01
CA ASP A 254 -18.83 -13.07 18.07
C ASP A 254 -19.52 -14.42 18.02
#